data_ae9b542ca173af5eeb227b96c97876fb
#
_entry.id   ae9b542ca173af5eeb227b96c97876fb
#
_cell.length_a   1.000
_cell.length_b   1.000
_cell.length_c   1.000
_cell.angle_alpha   90.00
_cell.angle_beta   90.00
_cell.angle_gamma   90.00
#
_symmetry.space_group_name_H-M   'P 1'
#
loop_
_entity.id
_entity.type
_entity.pdbx_description
1 polymer ?
#
loop_
_entity_poly.entity_id
_entity_poly.type
_entity_poly.pdbx_seq_one_letter_code
_entity_poly.pdbx_strand_id
1 'polypeptide(L)'
;SCAPLPALSCDDLPDYEDILVKVCRKVEREQGRLDMDGLCDYPSILFGLETAIRHFFAGNWALCDTAFSRGEVGIPINGLIWMGDFQNMLSQIEKKMEAGFRCIKLKIGAINFEEELTLLRHIRTHFSSKEIELRVDANGAFSPVDAMEKLKRLSEFDLHSIEQPICAGQWEEMARLAAESPLAIALDEELIGCNTPERKAS
;
A
#
# COMPACT_ATOMS: atom_id res chain seq x y z
N SER A 1 -8.93 0.61 -15.79
CA SER A 1 -10.20 1.03 -15.19
C SER A 1 -9.96 1.39 -13.73
N CYS A 2 -10.62 2.42 -13.26
CA CYS A 2 -10.59 2.86 -11.88
C CYS A 2 -11.98 2.66 -11.31
N ALA A 3 -12.13 1.76 -10.36
CA ALA A 3 -13.38 1.48 -9.68
C ALA A 3 -13.07 1.23 -8.20
N PRO A 4 -13.98 1.56 -7.28
CA PRO A 4 -13.82 1.22 -5.88
C PRO A 4 -13.81 -0.31 -5.71
N LEU A 5 -13.07 -0.76 -4.72
CA LEU A 5 -13.13 -2.16 -4.27
C LEU A 5 -14.29 -2.28 -3.28
N PRO A 6 -15.26 -3.18 -3.54
CA PRO A 6 -16.41 -3.35 -2.68
C PRO A 6 -16.03 -3.58 -1.22
N ALA A 7 -16.67 -2.84 -0.31
CA ALA A 7 -16.45 -2.88 1.15
C ALA A 7 -15.02 -2.52 1.63
N LEU A 8 -14.13 -2.07 0.73
CA LEU A 8 -12.75 -1.69 1.10
C LEU A 8 -12.45 -0.23 0.76
N SER A 9 -12.86 0.25 -0.41
CA SER A 9 -12.62 1.64 -0.80
C SER A 9 -13.56 2.60 -0.07
N CYS A 10 -13.06 3.77 0.30
CA CYS A 10 -13.85 4.82 0.97
C CYS A 10 -14.95 5.40 0.09
N ASP A 11 -14.85 5.25 -1.23
CA ASP A 11 -15.81 5.69 -2.22
C ASP A 11 -16.69 4.57 -2.80
N ASP A 12 -16.74 3.41 -2.15
CA ASP A 12 -17.75 2.38 -2.41
C ASP A 12 -19.11 2.81 -1.82
N LEU A 13 -19.71 3.80 -2.43
CA LEU A 13 -20.90 4.50 -1.96
C LEU A 13 -22.10 4.23 -2.88
N PRO A 14 -23.35 4.23 -2.35
CA PRO A 14 -24.56 3.90 -3.13
C PRO A 14 -24.81 4.83 -4.33
N ASP A 15 -24.31 6.08 -4.27
CA ASP A 15 -24.48 7.09 -5.31
C ASP A 15 -23.28 7.19 -6.27
N TYR A 16 -22.32 6.27 -6.18
CA TYR A 16 -21.07 6.30 -6.95
C TYR A 16 -21.32 6.43 -8.47
N GLU A 17 -22.22 5.62 -9.04
CA GLU A 17 -22.51 5.65 -10.47
C GLU A 17 -23.18 6.97 -10.90
N ASP A 18 -24.08 7.50 -10.08
CA ASP A 18 -24.74 8.78 -10.36
C ASP A 18 -23.74 9.94 -10.34
N ILE A 19 -22.83 9.94 -9.39
CA ILE A 19 -21.75 10.93 -9.30
C ILE A 19 -20.82 10.79 -10.50
N LEU A 20 -20.39 9.58 -10.87
CA LEU A 20 -19.54 9.33 -12.03
C LEU A 20 -20.17 9.91 -13.31
N VAL A 21 -21.44 9.58 -13.57
CA VAL A 21 -22.18 10.09 -14.76
C VAL A 21 -22.28 11.61 -14.74
N LYS A 22 -22.62 12.19 -13.60
CA LYS A 22 -22.74 13.65 -13.43
C LYS A 22 -21.42 14.37 -13.70
N VAL A 23 -20.32 13.83 -13.16
CA VAL A 23 -18.98 14.42 -13.33
C VAL A 23 -18.48 14.27 -14.75
N CYS A 24 -18.64 13.11 -15.37
CA CYS A 24 -18.29 12.92 -16.79
C CYS A 24 -19.00 13.95 -17.70
N ARG A 25 -20.30 14.16 -17.50
CA ARG A 25 -21.08 15.17 -18.23
C ARG A 25 -20.60 16.61 -17.97
N LYS A 26 -20.14 16.90 -16.72
CA LYS A 26 -19.56 18.20 -16.37
C LYS A 26 -18.23 18.41 -17.11
N VAL A 27 -17.32 17.44 -17.03
CA VAL A 27 -16.02 17.49 -17.72
C VAL A 27 -16.16 17.66 -19.22
N GLU A 28 -17.10 16.97 -19.84
CA GLU A 28 -17.41 17.12 -21.27
C GLU A 28 -17.87 18.55 -21.61
N ARG A 29 -18.82 19.11 -20.86
CA ARG A 29 -19.31 20.49 -21.08
C ARG A 29 -18.23 21.55 -20.84
N GLU A 30 -17.35 21.32 -19.89
CA GLU A 30 -16.29 22.25 -19.49
C GLU A 30 -14.97 21.97 -20.23
N GLN A 31 -15.01 21.21 -21.32
CA GLN A 31 -13.87 20.92 -22.20
C GLN A 31 -12.64 20.37 -21.47
N GLY A 32 -12.86 19.41 -20.57
CA GLY A 32 -11.80 18.73 -19.84
C GLY A 32 -11.37 19.41 -18.54
N ARG A 33 -12.06 20.45 -18.08
CA ARG A 33 -11.81 20.99 -16.73
C ARG A 33 -12.36 20.06 -15.67
N LEU A 34 -11.50 19.70 -14.73
CA LEU A 34 -11.83 18.83 -13.59
C LEU A 34 -11.86 19.66 -12.31
N ASP A 35 -12.99 19.61 -11.61
CA ASP A 35 -13.13 20.12 -10.26
C ASP A 35 -12.59 19.05 -9.29
N MET A 36 -11.36 19.21 -8.86
CA MET A 36 -10.69 18.23 -7.99
C MET A 36 -11.24 18.26 -6.57
N ASP A 37 -11.59 19.45 -6.06
CA ASP A 37 -12.06 19.61 -4.68
C ASP A 37 -13.44 18.96 -4.47
N GLY A 38 -14.31 19.03 -5.48
CA GLY A 38 -15.62 18.37 -5.44
C GLY A 38 -15.59 16.84 -5.55
N LEU A 39 -14.40 16.23 -5.72
CA LEU A 39 -14.22 14.78 -5.87
C LEU A 39 -13.34 14.17 -4.77
N CYS A 40 -13.06 14.89 -3.70
CA CYS A 40 -12.24 14.38 -2.60
C CYS A 40 -12.82 13.11 -1.95
N ASP A 41 -14.16 12.97 -1.94
CA ASP A 41 -14.84 11.79 -1.40
C ASP A 41 -14.96 10.63 -2.41
N TYR A 42 -14.55 10.85 -3.68
CA TYR A 42 -14.58 9.87 -4.76
C TYR A 42 -13.21 9.73 -5.44
N PRO A 43 -12.19 9.27 -4.69
CA PRO A 43 -10.80 9.23 -5.19
C PRO A 43 -10.61 8.35 -6.43
N SER A 44 -11.39 7.29 -6.60
CA SER A 44 -11.30 6.45 -7.80
C SER A 44 -11.83 7.18 -9.04
N ILE A 45 -12.90 7.97 -8.93
CA ILE A 45 -13.41 8.83 -10.01
C ILE A 45 -12.37 9.90 -10.32
N LEU A 46 -11.85 10.57 -9.31
CA LEU A 46 -10.81 11.61 -9.47
C LEU A 46 -9.60 11.07 -10.21
N PHE A 47 -9.03 9.96 -9.73
CA PHE A 47 -7.86 9.32 -10.35
C PHE A 47 -8.12 8.91 -11.80
N GLY A 48 -9.30 8.32 -12.07
CA GLY A 48 -9.69 7.88 -13.41
C GLY A 48 -9.78 9.04 -14.40
N LEU A 49 -10.46 10.11 -14.01
CA LEU A 49 -10.63 11.30 -14.85
C LEU A 49 -9.33 12.08 -15.03
N GLU A 50 -8.57 12.28 -13.97
CA GLU A 50 -7.26 12.97 -14.03
C GLU A 50 -6.31 12.20 -14.97
N THR A 51 -6.25 10.88 -14.85
CA THR A 51 -5.42 10.05 -15.72
C THR A 51 -5.90 10.12 -17.19
N ALA A 52 -7.20 10.05 -17.43
CA ALA A 52 -7.76 10.14 -18.77
C ALA A 52 -7.48 11.50 -19.44
N ILE A 53 -7.64 12.59 -18.71
CA ILE A 53 -7.35 13.95 -19.17
C ILE A 53 -5.86 14.10 -19.48
N ARG A 54 -4.99 13.66 -18.58
CA ARG A 54 -3.53 13.70 -18.79
C ARG A 54 -3.13 12.88 -20.03
N HIS A 55 -3.67 11.68 -20.19
CA HIS A 55 -3.43 10.83 -21.34
C HIS A 55 -3.91 11.50 -22.65
N PHE A 56 -5.09 12.12 -22.64
CA PHE A 56 -5.63 12.83 -23.78
C PHE A 56 -4.69 13.96 -24.24
N PHE A 57 -4.22 14.80 -23.32
CA PHE A 57 -3.31 15.90 -23.65
C PHE A 57 -1.89 15.44 -23.99
N ALA A 58 -1.41 14.36 -23.39
CA ALA A 58 -0.10 13.78 -23.73
C ALA A 58 -0.08 13.13 -25.13
N GLY A 59 -1.24 12.69 -25.63
CA GLY A 59 -1.38 12.01 -26.92
C GLY A 59 -0.74 10.61 -26.98
N ASN A 60 -0.21 10.11 -25.87
CA ASN A 60 0.41 8.79 -25.75
C ASN A 60 0.37 8.30 -24.29
N TRP A 61 0.85 7.09 -24.03
CA TRP A 61 0.87 6.48 -22.68
C TRP A 61 1.99 6.97 -21.77
N ALA A 62 2.96 7.71 -22.28
CA ALA A 62 4.05 8.30 -21.51
C ALA A 62 3.58 9.59 -20.84
N LEU A 63 2.85 9.49 -19.74
CA LEU A 63 2.30 10.62 -18.99
C LEU A 63 3.38 11.50 -18.33
N CYS A 64 4.57 10.93 -18.10
CA CYS A 64 5.73 11.61 -17.54
C CYS A 64 6.95 11.27 -18.38
N ASP A 65 7.85 12.22 -18.60
CA ASP A 65 9.10 11.97 -19.31
C ASP A 65 10.16 11.38 -18.37
N THR A 66 10.09 10.06 -18.20
CA THR A 66 11.04 9.27 -17.38
C THR A 66 11.55 8.08 -18.18
N ALA A 67 12.70 7.54 -17.79
CA ALA A 67 13.24 6.33 -18.42
C ALA A 67 12.27 5.14 -18.33
N PHE A 68 11.50 5.05 -17.22
CA PHE A 68 10.45 4.03 -17.07
C PHE A 68 9.30 4.22 -18.07
N SER A 69 8.77 5.45 -18.21
CA SER A 69 7.67 5.70 -19.15
C SER A 69 8.06 5.54 -20.62
N ARG A 70 9.36 5.67 -20.93
CA ARG A 70 9.91 5.36 -22.27
C ARG A 70 10.23 3.88 -22.47
N GLY A 71 10.04 3.03 -21.43
CA GLY A 71 10.33 1.60 -21.50
C GLY A 71 11.83 1.24 -21.47
N GLU A 72 12.69 2.17 -21.07
CA GLU A 72 14.15 1.99 -21.02
C GLU A 72 14.61 1.24 -19.76
N VAL A 73 13.85 1.36 -18.67
CA VAL A 73 14.13 0.71 -17.39
C VAL A 73 12.85 0.17 -16.75
N GLY A 74 12.97 -0.90 -15.95
CA GLY A 74 11.89 -1.43 -15.13
C GLY A 74 11.81 -0.71 -13.77
N ILE A 75 10.67 -0.85 -13.08
CA ILE A 75 10.52 -0.48 -11.68
C ILE A 75 10.58 -1.78 -10.85
N PRO A 76 11.47 -1.88 -9.84
CA PRO A 76 11.46 -3.01 -8.92
C PRO A 76 10.13 -3.11 -8.18
N ILE A 77 9.59 -4.30 -8.08
CA ILE A 77 8.38 -4.60 -7.32
C ILE A 77 8.64 -5.73 -6.32
N ASN A 78 7.91 -5.75 -5.22
CA ASN A 78 7.98 -6.84 -4.26
C ASN A 78 7.12 -8.05 -4.69
N GLY A 79 7.56 -9.25 -4.33
CA GLY A 79 6.73 -10.44 -4.29
C GLY A 79 5.83 -10.41 -3.05
N LEU A 80 4.51 -10.42 -3.24
CA LEU A 80 3.57 -10.45 -2.12
C LEU A 80 3.34 -11.88 -1.65
N ILE A 81 3.44 -12.10 -0.34
CA ILE A 81 3.02 -13.31 0.38
C ILE A 81 1.73 -12.97 1.10
N TRP A 82 0.65 -13.55 0.62
CA TRP A 82 -0.68 -13.35 1.19
C TRP A 82 -0.88 -14.16 2.46
N MET A 83 -1.78 -13.68 3.33
CA MET A 83 -2.13 -14.36 4.56
C MET A 83 -2.63 -15.79 4.28
N GLY A 84 -2.26 -16.72 5.15
CA GLY A 84 -2.64 -18.13 5.11
C GLY A 84 -2.11 -18.85 6.32
N ASP A 85 -2.27 -20.16 6.37
CA ASP A 85 -1.54 -20.96 7.33
C ASP A 85 -0.04 -21.00 7.03
N PHE A 86 0.74 -21.48 7.99
CA PHE A 86 2.22 -21.53 7.89
C PHE A 86 2.71 -22.22 6.61
N GLN A 87 2.13 -23.37 6.25
CA GLN A 87 2.57 -24.14 5.08
C GLN A 87 2.25 -23.43 3.76
N ASN A 88 1.09 -22.79 3.70
CA ASN A 88 0.70 -22.01 2.53
C ASN A 88 1.63 -20.79 2.33
N MET A 89 1.91 -20.05 3.40
CA MET A 89 2.81 -18.91 3.34
C MET A 89 4.23 -19.33 2.94
N LEU A 90 4.74 -20.43 3.49
CA LEU A 90 6.04 -20.98 3.11
C LEU A 90 6.10 -21.33 1.62
N SER A 91 5.08 -22.03 1.10
CA SER A 91 5.00 -22.36 -0.34
C SER A 91 4.95 -21.12 -1.23
N GLN A 92 4.25 -20.05 -0.80
CA GLN A 92 4.25 -18.79 -1.53
C GLN A 92 5.64 -18.14 -1.55
N ILE A 93 6.38 -18.17 -0.44
CA ILE A 93 7.75 -17.66 -0.33
C ILE A 93 8.65 -18.38 -1.33
N GLU A 94 8.68 -19.70 -1.32
CA GLU A 94 9.48 -20.51 -2.21
C GLU A 94 9.22 -20.17 -3.68
N LYS A 95 7.94 -20.10 -4.09
CA LYS A 95 7.54 -19.72 -5.46
C LYS A 95 8.02 -18.33 -5.86
N LYS A 96 7.93 -17.34 -4.95
CA LYS A 96 8.40 -15.97 -5.25
C LYS A 96 9.91 -15.92 -5.39
N MET A 97 10.62 -16.70 -4.59
CA MET A 97 12.08 -16.79 -4.68
C MET A 97 12.55 -17.47 -5.95
N GLU A 98 11.94 -18.57 -6.32
CA GLU A 98 12.18 -19.25 -7.60
C GLU A 98 11.91 -18.32 -8.79
N ALA A 99 10.88 -17.46 -8.70
CA ALA A 99 10.56 -16.45 -9.69
C ALA A 99 11.54 -15.26 -9.73
N GLY A 100 12.53 -15.22 -8.82
CA GLY A 100 13.62 -14.23 -8.82
C GLY A 100 13.29 -12.89 -8.15
N PHE A 101 12.24 -12.82 -7.32
CA PHE A 101 11.99 -11.63 -6.54
C PHE A 101 13.12 -11.38 -5.53
N ARG A 102 13.54 -10.10 -5.41
CA ARG A 102 14.58 -9.64 -4.47
C ARG A 102 14.02 -8.84 -3.30
N CYS A 103 12.75 -8.51 -3.33
CA CYS A 103 11.99 -7.93 -2.24
C CYS A 103 10.73 -8.77 -2.02
N ILE A 104 10.50 -9.18 -0.79
CA ILE A 104 9.32 -9.95 -0.36
C ILE A 104 8.57 -9.14 0.68
N LYS A 105 7.25 -8.94 0.46
CA LYS A 105 6.34 -8.36 1.44
C LYS A 105 5.42 -9.44 2.00
N LEU A 106 5.48 -9.68 3.32
CA LEU A 106 4.62 -10.64 3.99
C LEU A 106 3.48 -9.91 4.70
N LYS A 107 2.25 -10.37 4.47
CA LYS A 107 1.12 -10.01 5.33
C LYS A 107 1.24 -10.77 6.66
N ILE A 108 1.16 -10.04 7.77
CA ILE A 108 1.23 -10.56 9.15
C ILE A 108 0.02 -10.10 9.97
N GLY A 109 -0.13 -10.66 11.19
CA GLY A 109 -1.24 -10.29 12.07
C GLY A 109 -2.47 -11.20 11.94
N ALA A 110 -2.44 -12.20 11.05
CA ALA A 110 -3.56 -13.13 10.84
C ALA A 110 -3.38 -14.48 11.55
N ILE A 111 -2.15 -14.89 11.81
CA ILE A 111 -1.81 -16.12 12.54
C ILE A 111 -1.12 -15.78 13.86
N ASN A 112 -0.74 -16.81 14.61
CA ASN A 112 -0.01 -16.58 15.85
C ASN A 112 1.33 -15.89 15.57
N PHE A 113 1.64 -14.87 16.35
CA PHE A 113 2.85 -14.04 16.16
C PHE A 113 4.15 -14.86 16.22
N GLU A 114 4.22 -15.91 17.05
CA GLU A 114 5.40 -16.78 17.10
C GLU A 114 5.57 -17.62 15.82
N GLU A 115 4.49 -17.97 15.15
CA GLU A 115 4.53 -18.63 13.85
C GLU A 115 5.03 -17.66 12.77
N GLU A 116 4.60 -16.40 12.82
CA GLU A 116 5.09 -15.34 11.92
C GLU A 116 6.60 -15.11 12.07
N LEU A 117 7.10 -15.03 13.32
CA LEU A 117 8.53 -14.95 13.59
C LEU A 117 9.29 -16.19 13.11
N THR A 118 8.65 -17.36 13.16
CA THR A 118 9.24 -18.60 12.66
C THR A 118 9.38 -18.59 11.14
N LEU A 119 8.39 -18.05 10.41
CA LEU A 119 8.49 -17.84 8.96
C LEU A 119 9.62 -16.88 8.61
N LEU A 120 9.74 -15.75 9.31
CA LEU A 120 10.82 -14.78 9.09
C LEU A 120 12.19 -15.40 9.37
N ARG A 121 12.32 -16.18 10.44
CA ARG A 121 13.54 -16.92 10.77
C ARG A 121 13.88 -17.93 9.69
N HIS A 122 12.91 -18.67 9.18
CA HIS A 122 13.11 -19.61 8.07
C HIS A 122 13.68 -18.88 6.84
N ILE A 123 13.10 -17.75 6.46
CA ILE A 123 13.61 -16.97 5.32
C ILE A 123 15.06 -16.55 5.58
N ARG A 124 15.35 -15.97 6.74
CA ARG A 124 16.70 -15.46 7.09
C ARG A 124 17.75 -16.55 7.27
N THR A 125 17.34 -17.78 7.55
CA THR A 125 18.25 -18.95 7.58
C THR A 125 18.75 -19.29 6.17
N HIS A 126 17.93 -19.06 5.13
CA HIS A 126 18.28 -19.38 3.76
C HIS A 126 18.79 -18.18 2.95
N PHE A 127 18.39 -16.96 3.34
CA PHE A 127 18.67 -15.74 2.58
C PHE A 127 19.03 -14.59 3.51
N SER A 128 20.21 -14.05 3.32
CA SER A 128 20.66 -12.83 4.03
C SER A 128 19.84 -11.60 3.61
N SER A 129 19.91 -10.55 4.43
CA SER A 129 19.30 -9.24 4.11
C SER A 129 19.89 -8.56 2.86
N LYS A 130 21.11 -8.97 2.45
CA LYS A 130 21.73 -8.49 1.21
C LYS A 130 21.18 -9.18 -0.06
N GLU A 131 20.65 -10.38 0.09
CA GLU A 131 20.07 -11.16 -1.02
C GLU A 131 18.61 -10.85 -1.20
N ILE A 132 17.86 -10.72 -0.11
CA ILE A 132 16.41 -10.45 -0.12
C ILE A 132 16.03 -9.39 0.92
N GLU A 133 15.47 -8.30 0.43
CA GLU A 133 14.77 -7.32 1.25
C GLU A 133 13.44 -7.90 1.74
N LEU A 134 13.21 -7.83 3.05
CA LEU A 134 11.93 -8.23 3.64
C LEU A 134 11.17 -7.01 4.14
N ARG A 135 9.88 -6.96 3.83
CA ARG A 135 8.90 -6.03 4.36
C ARG A 135 7.76 -6.81 4.97
N VAL A 136 7.16 -6.28 6.01
CA VAL A 136 5.95 -6.86 6.60
C VAL A 136 4.82 -5.84 6.61
N ASP A 137 3.59 -6.33 6.59
CA ASP A 137 2.39 -5.51 6.57
C ASP A 137 1.39 -6.12 7.55
N ALA A 138 1.10 -5.37 8.59
CA ALA A 138 0.24 -5.81 9.69
C ALA A 138 -1.23 -5.41 9.51
N ASN A 139 -1.56 -4.55 8.54
CA ASN A 139 -2.92 -4.04 8.30
C ASN A 139 -3.65 -3.62 9.59
N GLY A 140 -2.93 -2.98 10.52
CA GLY A 140 -3.49 -2.52 11.79
C GLY A 140 -3.74 -3.60 12.84
N ALA A 141 -3.18 -4.79 12.69
CA ALA A 141 -3.51 -5.94 13.55
C ALA A 141 -2.94 -5.87 14.98
N PHE A 142 -1.94 -5.02 15.23
CA PHE A 142 -1.36 -4.94 16.58
C PHE A 142 -2.15 -3.99 17.46
N SER A 143 -2.27 -4.33 18.75
CA SER A 143 -2.78 -3.36 19.71
C SER A 143 -1.69 -2.32 20.04
N PRO A 144 -2.05 -1.06 20.35
CA PRO A 144 -1.05 -0.05 20.78
C PRO A 144 -0.22 -0.47 21.99
N VAL A 145 -0.76 -1.36 22.83
CA VAL A 145 -0.10 -1.80 24.06
C VAL A 145 1.07 -2.73 23.77
N ASP A 146 0.92 -3.67 22.83
CA ASP A 146 1.93 -4.67 22.50
C ASP A 146 2.72 -4.37 21.23
N ALA A 147 2.30 -3.33 20.47
CA ALA A 147 2.93 -2.98 19.20
C ALA A 147 4.44 -2.76 19.33
N MET A 148 4.89 -1.98 20.32
CA MET A 148 6.32 -1.68 20.50
C MET A 148 7.15 -2.93 20.79
N GLU A 149 6.63 -3.87 21.57
CA GLU A 149 7.32 -5.13 21.84
C GLU A 149 7.44 -5.96 20.55
N LYS A 150 6.35 -6.07 19.79
CA LYS A 150 6.33 -6.79 18.51
C LYS A 150 7.29 -6.16 17.51
N LEU A 151 7.34 -4.82 17.42
CA LEU A 151 8.27 -4.10 16.54
C LEU A 151 9.72 -4.39 16.90
N LYS A 152 10.07 -4.43 18.18
CA LYS A 152 11.42 -4.80 18.65
C LYS A 152 11.79 -6.23 18.23
N ARG A 153 10.89 -7.18 18.39
CA ARG A 153 11.13 -8.56 17.99
C ARG A 153 11.22 -8.75 16.47
N LEU A 154 10.41 -8.01 15.71
CA LEU A 154 10.48 -7.99 14.25
C LEU A 154 11.80 -7.37 13.75
N SER A 155 12.34 -6.37 14.43
CA SER A 155 13.60 -5.73 14.03
C SER A 155 14.82 -6.67 14.09
N GLU A 156 14.74 -7.79 14.80
CA GLU A 156 15.79 -8.81 14.86
C GLU A 156 16.00 -9.55 13.52
N PHE A 157 15.07 -9.40 12.56
CA PHE A 157 15.10 -10.07 11.25
C PHE A 157 15.61 -9.21 10.10
N ASP A 158 16.30 -8.09 10.37
CA ASP A 158 16.77 -7.18 9.31
C ASP A 158 15.67 -6.80 8.31
N LEU A 159 14.47 -6.46 8.81
CA LEU A 159 13.36 -6.01 7.98
C LEU A 159 13.62 -4.58 7.50
N HIS A 160 13.22 -4.28 6.26
CA HIS A 160 13.25 -2.92 5.74
C HIS A 160 12.24 -2.03 6.44
N SER A 161 11.01 -2.51 6.61
CA SER A 161 9.91 -1.72 7.18
C SER A 161 8.74 -2.61 7.58
N ILE A 162 7.88 -2.06 8.43
CA ILE A 162 6.52 -2.55 8.68
C ILE A 162 5.49 -1.55 8.17
N GLU A 163 4.45 -2.01 7.51
CA GLU A 163 3.31 -1.23 7.06
C GLU A 163 2.17 -1.37 8.05
N GLN A 164 1.58 -0.25 8.42
CA GLN A 164 0.39 -0.10 9.27
C GLN A 164 0.36 -1.04 10.48
N PRO A 165 1.23 -0.84 11.49
CA PRO A 165 1.31 -1.77 12.64
C PRO A 165 0.06 -1.78 13.51
N ILE A 166 -0.59 -0.61 13.72
CA ILE A 166 -1.82 -0.46 14.51
C ILE A 166 -2.96 0.07 13.64
N CYS A 167 -4.20 -0.11 14.09
CA CYS A 167 -5.39 0.40 13.39
C CYS A 167 -5.30 1.89 13.11
N ALA A 168 -5.77 2.31 11.94
CA ALA A 168 -5.86 3.71 11.55
C ALA A 168 -6.70 4.55 12.52
N GLY A 169 -6.43 5.85 12.58
CA GLY A 169 -7.10 6.80 13.46
C GLY A 169 -6.50 6.92 14.85
N GLN A 170 -5.40 6.24 15.14
CA GLN A 170 -4.67 6.28 16.40
C GLN A 170 -3.38 7.11 16.25
N TRP A 171 -3.52 8.36 15.79
CA TRP A 171 -2.43 9.22 15.37
C TRP A 171 -1.35 9.45 16.43
N GLU A 172 -1.73 9.68 17.69
CA GLU A 172 -0.79 9.91 18.79
C GLU A 172 0.06 8.66 19.06
N GLU A 173 -0.58 7.49 19.06
CA GLU A 173 0.13 6.22 19.26
C GLU A 173 1.00 5.87 18.05
N MET A 174 0.52 6.11 16.83
CA MET A 174 1.30 5.91 15.63
C MET A 174 2.54 6.84 15.59
N ALA A 175 2.37 8.11 15.96
CA ALA A 175 3.47 9.06 16.05
C ALA A 175 4.52 8.64 17.09
N ARG A 176 4.08 8.15 18.27
CA ARG A 176 4.96 7.59 19.29
C ARG A 176 5.71 6.36 18.77
N LEU A 177 5.00 5.43 18.12
CA LEU A 177 5.63 4.25 17.52
C LEU A 177 6.65 4.64 16.46
N ALA A 178 6.33 5.60 15.58
CA ALA A 178 7.24 6.06 14.54
C ALA A 178 8.52 6.71 15.11
N ALA A 179 8.42 7.41 16.23
CA ALA A 179 9.55 8.05 16.90
C ALA A 179 10.46 7.07 17.66
N GLU A 180 9.90 6.01 18.23
CA GLU A 180 10.60 5.11 19.15
C GLU A 180 10.94 3.73 18.55
N SER A 181 10.31 3.35 17.44
CA SER A 181 10.47 2.04 16.83
C SER A 181 11.88 1.83 16.27
N PRO A 182 12.49 0.66 16.49
CA PRO A 182 13.75 0.29 15.83
C PRO A 182 13.53 -0.08 14.34
N LEU A 183 12.28 -0.24 13.90
CA LEU A 183 11.87 -0.62 12.56
C LEU A 183 11.14 0.54 11.90
N ALA A 184 11.50 0.88 10.66
CA ALA A 184 10.83 1.93 9.90
C ALA A 184 9.35 1.58 9.67
N ILE A 185 8.46 2.55 9.87
CA ILE A 185 7.02 2.39 9.70
C ILE A 185 6.57 3.05 8.39
N ALA A 186 5.75 2.35 7.62
CA ALA A 186 5.02 2.86 6.48
C ALA A 186 3.53 2.96 6.83
N LEU A 187 2.84 3.93 6.23
CA LEU A 187 1.40 4.12 6.41
C LEU A 187 0.66 3.65 5.16
N ASP A 188 -0.51 3.02 5.35
CA ASP A 188 -1.46 2.61 4.31
C ASP A 188 -2.87 3.08 4.69
N GLU A 189 -3.55 2.38 5.57
CA GLU A 189 -4.93 2.68 5.97
C GLU A 189 -5.07 4.05 6.63
N GLU A 190 -4.03 4.57 7.24
CA GLU A 190 -3.97 5.93 7.79
C GLU A 190 -4.10 7.00 6.70
N LEU A 191 -3.65 6.69 5.48
CA LEU A 191 -3.68 7.62 4.34
C LEU A 191 -5.00 7.60 3.55
N ILE A 192 -5.90 6.67 3.86
CA ILE A 192 -7.23 6.62 3.23
C ILE A 192 -7.98 7.91 3.56
N GLY A 193 -8.43 8.62 2.52
CA GLY A 193 -9.07 9.93 2.65
C GLY A 193 -8.12 11.13 2.78
N CYS A 194 -6.80 10.93 2.79
CA CYS A 194 -5.80 12.01 2.73
C CYS A 194 -5.63 12.53 1.30
N ASN A 195 -6.69 13.09 0.73
CA ASN A 195 -6.75 13.45 -0.69
C ASN A 195 -6.43 14.93 -0.96
N THR A 196 -6.32 15.78 0.07
CA THR A 196 -5.98 17.19 -0.08
C THR A 196 -4.54 17.48 0.33
N PRO A 197 -3.91 18.56 -0.21
CA PRO A 197 -2.58 18.99 0.21
C PRO A 197 -2.46 19.22 1.72
N GLU A 198 -3.50 19.81 2.34
CA GLU A 198 -3.53 20.11 3.76
C GLU A 198 -3.50 18.84 4.60
N ARG A 199 -4.30 17.82 4.23
CA ARG A 199 -4.32 16.51 4.91
C ARG A 199 -3.02 15.74 4.72
N LYS A 200 -2.30 15.96 3.61
CA LYS A 200 -1.01 15.33 3.37
C LYS A 200 0.14 15.99 4.13
N ALA A 201 -0.05 17.23 4.57
CA ALA A 201 0.94 18.02 5.29
C ALA A 201 0.78 17.95 6.82
N SER A 202 -0.37 17.48 7.30
CA SER A 202 -0.65 17.27 8.74
C SER A 202 -0.01 15.99 9.26
#